data_244311c1f435bbce43928180d9ff54f6
#
_entry.id   244311c1f435bbce43928180d9ff54f6
#
_cell.length_a   1.000
_cell.length_b   1.000
_cell.length_c   1.000
_cell.angle_alpha   90.00
_cell.angle_beta   90.00
_cell.angle_gamma   90.00
#
_symmetry.space_group_name_H-M   'P 1'
#
loop_
_entity.id
_entity.type
_entity.pdbx_description
1 polymer ?
#
loop_
_entity_poly.entity_id
_entity_poly.type
_entity_poly.pdbx_seq_one_letter_code
_entity_poly.pdbx_strand_id
1 'polypeptide(L)'
;MTDALWHVAQPGRGAGRGSLNTGRGRRPWRRVLATVAVAAVAMTAAACGGCGPGRPARPAGPEKPDLVVAVVPAEANAGLYIARARGLFTKVGLHVTIKPVVSAAAVIPSMLRGAVDVDGGGYVTYIAADAAGITKMRILASGFALGPHVNEIITKASARIRTLGDLKAKTIAVNQLGGVGADLVYSALASYGISPAQVHLAAMAFPEMPAALAAGKIAAAYETEPFVTEAVKEYGFQELADLDSGSTGDFPLTGYAALVSWVARYPRTAAAFTRAIEQGNAIASTSLAVLQQVLAGDLRLSPNIASVMATGTFPTSANPVQIQRAADLMLQYGQLKQRFDVKPLVEG
;
A
#
# COMPACT_ATOMS: atom_id res chain seq x y z
N MET A 1 -27.98 28.25 3.07
CA MET A 1 -27.69 29.15 4.18
C MET A 1 -27.14 28.26 5.28
N THR A 2 -25.87 28.18 5.52
CA THR A 2 -24.81 29.09 5.85
C THR A 2 -23.44 28.50 5.48
N ASP A 3 -22.63 29.32 4.84
CA ASP A 3 -21.22 29.10 4.53
C ASP A 3 -20.37 29.00 5.79
N ALA A 4 -19.41 28.10 5.83
CA ALA A 4 -18.28 28.14 6.75
C ALA A 4 -16.97 28.15 5.94
N LEU A 5 -16.43 29.36 5.80
CA LEU A 5 -15.16 29.71 5.18
C LEU A 5 -13.97 29.23 6.04
N TRP A 6 -13.02 28.57 5.42
CA TRP A 6 -11.72 28.28 6.00
C TRP A 6 -10.78 29.47 5.75
N HIS A 7 -10.42 30.18 6.82
CA HIS A 7 -9.39 31.23 6.79
C HIS A 7 -8.00 30.61 6.82
N VAL A 8 -7.24 30.87 5.76
CA VAL A 8 -5.79 30.67 5.68
C VAL A 8 -5.12 31.85 6.40
N ALA A 9 -4.37 31.57 7.45
CA ALA A 9 -3.52 32.57 8.12
C ALA A 9 -2.15 32.61 7.44
N GLN A 10 -1.77 33.76 6.91
CA GLN A 10 -0.41 34.10 6.47
C GLN A 10 0.40 34.66 7.63
N PRO A 11 1.69 34.35 7.78
CA PRO A 11 2.55 35.05 8.73
C PRO A 11 3.13 36.32 8.13
N GLY A 12 3.03 37.37 8.91
CA GLY A 12 3.44 38.76 8.59
C GLY A 12 4.97 38.94 8.51
N ARG A 13 5.37 39.82 7.63
CA ARG A 13 6.71 40.41 7.51
C ARG A 13 6.92 41.42 8.61
N GLY A 14 8.00 41.25 9.40
CA GLY A 14 8.52 42.26 10.30
C GLY A 14 9.90 42.73 9.84
N ALA A 15 9.99 43.96 9.40
CA ALA A 15 11.25 44.65 9.10
C ALA A 15 11.84 45.27 10.37
N GLY A 16 13.12 45.10 10.61
CA GLY A 16 13.91 45.80 11.64
C GLY A 16 15.30 46.12 11.15
N ARG A 17 15.53 47.41 10.86
CA ARG A 17 16.84 48.01 10.53
C ARG A 17 17.63 48.32 11.81
N GLY A 18 18.93 48.31 11.73
CA GLY A 18 19.89 48.90 12.67
C GLY A 18 21.27 48.29 12.47
N SER A 19 22.14 48.90 11.81
CA SER A 19 23.04 50.05 11.97
C SER A 19 24.40 49.64 12.53
N LEU A 20 25.41 49.69 11.62
CA LEU A 20 26.77 50.16 11.75
C LEU A 20 27.58 49.91 13.06
N ASN A 21 28.74 49.22 12.97
CA ASN A 21 29.96 49.90 13.38
C ASN A 21 31.24 49.35 12.75
N THR A 22 32.12 50.25 12.43
CA THR A 22 33.42 50.20 11.77
C THR A 22 34.52 49.79 12.76
N GLY A 23 35.52 49.07 12.30
CA GLY A 23 36.74 48.82 13.07
C GLY A 23 37.90 48.36 12.19
N ARG A 24 38.67 49.35 11.67
CA ARG A 24 39.94 49.16 10.97
C ARG A 24 41.02 48.62 11.89
N GLY A 25 41.85 47.72 11.39
CA GLY A 25 43.10 47.33 12.00
C GLY A 25 44.05 46.69 10.98
N ARG A 26 44.81 47.54 10.30
CA ARG A 26 45.97 47.12 9.46
C ARG A 26 47.20 46.93 10.35
N ARG A 27 48.04 45.92 10.09
CA ARG A 27 49.47 46.09 9.63
C ARG A 27 50.25 44.77 9.66
N PRO A 28 51.36 44.76 8.90
CA PRO A 28 51.94 43.55 8.24
C PRO A 28 53.28 43.15 8.88
N TRP A 29 54.01 42.21 8.22
CA TRP A 29 55.45 41.92 8.31
C TRP A 29 55.65 40.40 8.44
N ARG A 30 56.51 39.70 7.81
CA ARG A 30 57.71 39.94 6.98
C ARG A 30 58.03 38.65 6.20
N ARG A 31 58.57 38.82 5.06
CA ARG A 31 59.25 37.81 4.21
C ARG A 31 60.49 37.25 4.93
N VAL A 32 60.65 35.90 4.87
CA VAL A 32 62.06 35.34 4.86
C VAL A 32 62.06 34.31 3.74
N LEU A 33 62.87 34.63 2.75
CA LEU A 33 63.43 33.78 1.69
C LEU A 33 64.54 32.94 2.29
N ALA A 34 64.52 31.62 2.07
CA ALA A 34 65.75 30.82 2.13
C ALA A 34 65.68 29.81 0.98
N THR A 35 66.47 30.13 -0.03
CA THR A 35 66.89 29.27 -1.13
C THR A 35 67.89 28.25 -0.63
N VAL A 36 67.66 26.96 -0.88
CA VAL A 36 68.77 25.98 -1.01
C VAL A 36 68.45 25.08 -2.20
N ALA A 37 69.23 25.21 -3.23
CA ALA A 37 69.35 24.27 -4.32
C ALA A 37 70.21 23.08 -3.86
N VAL A 38 69.97 21.86 -4.31
CA VAL A 38 70.97 20.90 -4.80
C VAL A 38 70.40 19.53 -5.16
N ALA A 39 70.73 19.10 -6.33
CA ALA A 39 70.98 17.76 -6.87
C ALA A 39 69.81 16.91 -7.33
N ALA A 40 69.70 16.86 -8.65
CA ALA A 40 69.06 15.80 -9.41
C ALA A 40 69.82 14.47 -9.23
N VAL A 41 69.12 13.43 -8.81
CA VAL A 41 69.52 12.05 -9.05
C VAL A 41 68.36 11.37 -9.77
N ALA A 42 68.54 11.12 -11.06
CA ALA A 42 67.68 10.29 -11.85
C ALA A 42 67.80 8.82 -11.41
N MET A 43 66.78 8.28 -10.80
CA MET A 43 66.61 6.83 -10.70
C MET A 43 65.33 6.49 -11.43
N THR A 44 65.44 5.91 -12.58
CA THR A 44 64.43 5.15 -13.31
C THR A 44 64.08 3.92 -12.47
N ALA A 45 62.98 3.99 -11.71
CA ALA A 45 62.37 2.85 -11.08
C ALA A 45 61.17 2.41 -11.92
N ALA A 46 61.26 1.18 -12.40
CA ALA A 46 60.23 0.48 -13.16
C ALA A 46 58.86 0.61 -12.50
N ALA A 47 57.87 1.06 -13.28
CA ALA A 47 56.48 1.05 -12.91
C ALA A 47 55.96 -0.42 -12.87
N CYS A 48 56.09 -1.08 -11.72
CA CYS A 48 55.23 -2.20 -11.39
C CYS A 48 53.89 -1.63 -10.96
N GLY A 49 52.91 -1.77 -11.84
CA GLY A 49 51.52 -1.45 -11.55
C GLY A 49 51.06 -2.19 -10.31
N GLY A 50 50.99 -1.47 -9.19
CA GLY A 50 50.33 -1.96 -7.98
C GLY A 50 48.83 -2.12 -8.23
N CYS A 51 48.38 -3.31 -8.53
CA CYS A 51 46.99 -3.74 -8.29
C CYS A 51 46.74 -3.73 -6.78
N GLY A 52 46.46 -2.55 -6.22
CA GLY A 52 45.87 -2.45 -4.90
C GLY A 52 44.55 -3.20 -4.93
N PRO A 53 44.19 -3.97 -3.87
CA PRO A 53 42.89 -4.59 -3.81
C PRO A 53 41.85 -3.50 -3.96
N GLY A 54 41.14 -3.54 -5.10
CA GLY A 54 40.07 -2.58 -5.40
C GLY A 54 39.10 -2.58 -4.23
N ARG A 55 38.92 -1.40 -3.62
CA ARG A 55 37.93 -1.21 -2.58
C ARG A 55 36.61 -1.74 -3.16
N PRO A 56 35.92 -2.72 -2.49
CA PRO A 56 34.69 -3.28 -3.04
C PRO A 56 33.76 -2.11 -3.38
N ALA A 57 33.35 -2.03 -4.63
CA ALA A 57 32.46 -0.98 -5.09
C ALA A 57 31.22 -1.03 -4.19
N ARG A 58 30.95 0.08 -3.51
CA ARG A 58 29.74 0.19 -2.68
C ARG A 58 28.55 -0.14 -3.59
N PRO A 59 27.66 -1.07 -3.20
CA PRO A 59 26.53 -1.42 -4.05
C PRO A 59 25.83 -0.15 -4.50
N ALA A 60 25.62 -0.01 -5.80
CA ALA A 60 24.91 1.16 -6.33
C ALA A 60 23.52 1.22 -5.69
N GLY A 61 23.14 2.38 -5.15
CA GLY A 61 21.85 2.62 -4.54
C GLY A 61 20.67 2.43 -5.51
N PRO A 62 19.43 2.62 -5.04
CA PRO A 62 18.24 2.61 -5.89
C PRO A 62 18.36 3.61 -7.05
N GLU A 63 17.86 3.25 -8.23
CA GLU A 63 17.87 4.13 -9.43
C GLU A 63 16.89 5.31 -9.26
N LYS A 64 15.79 5.06 -8.58
CA LYS A 64 14.74 6.03 -8.26
C LYS A 64 14.45 5.98 -6.77
N PRO A 65 15.07 6.84 -5.95
CA PRO A 65 14.91 6.81 -4.50
C PRO A 65 13.54 7.32 -4.03
N ASP A 66 12.95 8.28 -4.74
CA ASP A 66 11.66 8.88 -4.37
C ASP A 66 10.51 8.13 -5.04
N LEU A 67 9.65 7.51 -4.24
CA LEU A 67 8.52 6.69 -4.69
C LEU A 67 7.19 7.24 -4.22
N VAL A 68 6.20 7.16 -5.10
CA VAL A 68 4.79 7.35 -4.78
C VAL A 68 4.10 5.99 -4.75
N VAL A 69 3.61 5.59 -3.57
CA VAL A 69 2.89 4.33 -3.35
C VAL A 69 1.42 4.65 -3.06
N ALA A 70 0.52 4.20 -3.91
CA ALA A 70 -0.91 4.37 -3.71
C ALA A 70 -1.50 3.17 -2.95
N VAL A 71 -2.37 3.42 -1.97
CA VAL A 71 -3.03 2.37 -1.17
C VAL A 71 -4.43 2.80 -0.74
N VAL A 72 -5.32 1.84 -0.61
CA VAL A 72 -6.55 2.03 0.15
C VAL A 72 -6.19 2.02 1.64
N PRO A 73 -6.59 3.05 2.42
CA PRO A 73 -6.31 3.10 3.86
C PRO A 73 -7.09 2.00 4.59
N ALA A 74 -6.43 0.86 4.81
CA ALA A 74 -6.97 -0.30 5.50
C ALA A 74 -5.84 -1.10 6.14
N GLU A 75 -6.18 -2.05 7.01
CA GLU A 75 -5.24 -2.95 7.67
C GLU A 75 -4.32 -3.68 6.69
N ALA A 76 -4.84 -4.07 5.55
CA ALA A 76 -4.11 -4.79 4.51
C ALA A 76 -2.77 -4.13 4.08
N ASN A 77 -2.57 -2.86 4.42
CA ASN A 77 -1.35 -2.11 4.14
C ASN A 77 -0.48 -1.86 5.39
N ALA A 78 -0.73 -2.58 6.50
CA ALA A 78 0.02 -2.39 7.75
C ALA A 78 1.53 -2.58 7.59
N GLY A 79 1.98 -3.55 6.78
CA GLY A 79 3.40 -3.76 6.50
C GLY A 79 4.09 -2.53 5.90
N LEU A 80 3.40 -1.81 5.00
CA LEU A 80 3.88 -0.55 4.42
C LEU A 80 3.98 0.56 5.48
N TYR A 81 2.95 0.71 6.31
CA TYR A 81 2.94 1.69 7.38
C TYR A 81 4.04 1.42 8.41
N ILE A 82 4.22 0.16 8.80
CA ILE A 82 5.30 -0.28 9.69
C ILE A 82 6.67 -0.02 9.05
N ALA A 83 6.84 -0.37 7.77
CA ALA A 83 8.10 -0.12 7.05
C ALA A 83 8.46 1.38 7.04
N ARG A 84 7.48 2.25 6.84
CA ARG A 84 7.65 3.70 6.93
C ARG A 84 8.00 4.13 8.36
N ALA A 85 7.20 3.75 9.35
CA ALA A 85 7.34 4.16 10.74
C ALA A 85 8.69 3.70 11.36
N ARG A 86 9.20 2.53 10.95
CA ARG A 86 10.48 1.97 11.39
C ARG A 86 11.68 2.40 10.55
N GLY A 87 11.48 3.28 9.57
CA GLY A 87 12.54 3.78 8.69
C GLY A 87 13.15 2.70 7.80
N LEU A 88 12.42 1.60 7.48
CA LEU A 88 12.96 0.49 6.69
C LEU A 88 13.22 0.92 5.26
N PHE A 89 12.40 1.81 4.69
CA PHE A 89 12.64 2.40 3.38
C PHE A 89 13.91 3.25 3.36
N THR A 90 14.10 4.11 4.34
CA THR A 90 15.29 4.95 4.46
C THR A 90 16.57 4.11 4.58
N LYS A 91 16.54 2.99 5.32
CA LYS A 91 17.67 2.06 5.44
C LYS A 91 18.12 1.46 4.12
N VAL A 92 17.20 1.32 3.16
CA VAL A 92 17.50 0.82 1.81
C VAL A 92 17.63 1.94 0.77
N GLY A 93 17.67 3.21 1.20
CA GLY A 93 17.86 4.39 0.35
C GLY A 93 16.60 4.84 -0.38
N LEU A 94 15.41 4.53 0.13
CA LEU A 94 14.13 4.94 -0.45
C LEU A 94 13.42 6.00 0.41
N HIS A 95 12.74 6.93 -0.26
CA HIS A 95 11.80 7.88 0.33
C HIS A 95 10.41 7.61 -0.24
N VAL A 96 9.51 7.10 0.59
CA VAL A 96 8.19 6.67 0.16
C VAL A 96 7.13 7.67 0.58
N THR A 97 6.41 8.22 -0.40
CA THR A 97 5.20 9.01 -0.20
C THR A 97 3.99 8.10 -0.38
N ILE A 98 3.20 7.92 0.68
CA ILE A 98 1.97 7.13 0.65
C ILE A 98 0.82 8.02 0.20
N LYS A 99 0.12 7.62 -0.86
CA LYS A 99 -1.02 8.32 -1.43
C LYS A 99 -2.31 7.52 -1.17
N PRO A 100 -3.24 8.00 -0.33
CA PRO A 100 -4.51 7.33 -0.13
C PRO A 100 -5.38 7.40 -1.38
N VAL A 101 -6.05 6.29 -1.69
CA VAL A 101 -6.99 6.13 -2.82
C VAL A 101 -8.22 5.35 -2.37
N VAL A 102 -9.31 5.43 -3.13
CA VAL A 102 -10.57 4.75 -2.80
C VAL A 102 -10.61 3.30 -3.32
N SER A 103 -9.86 2.99 -4.36
CA SER A 103 -9.75 1.63 -4.91
C SER A 103 -8.47 1.48 -5.75
N ALA A 104 -7.96 0.25 -5.87
CA ALA A 104 -6.78 -0.07 -6.67
C ALA A 104 -7.02 0.20 -8.18
N ALA A 105 -8.20 -0.07 -8.70
CA ALA A 105 -8.51 0.17 -10.11
C ALA A 105 -8.36 1.64 -10.50
N ALA A 106 -8.64 2.58 -9.59
CA ALA A 106 -8.47 4.01 -9.83
C ALA A 106 -7.00 4.44 -9.98
N VAL A 107 -6.05 3.58 -9.59
CA VAL A 107 -4.61 3.85 -9.61
C VAL A 107 -3.99 3.58 -10.99
N ILE A 108 -4.46 2.58 -11.73
CA ILE A 108 -3.88 2.14 -13.01
C ILE A 108 -3.60 3.29 -13.99
N PRO A 109 -4.56 4.22 -14.25
CA PRO A 109 -4.28 5.36 -15.13
C PRO A 109 -3.16 6.27 -14.60
N SER A 110 -3.01 6.39 -13.29
CA SER A 110 -1.94 7.21 -12.67
C SER A 110 -0.58 6.54 -12.77
N MET A 111 -0.51 5.21 -12.69
CA MET A 111 0.71 4.44 -12.94
C MET A 111 1.16 4.56 -14.39
N LEU A 112 0.24 4.44 -15.34
CA LEU A 112 0.53 4.60 -16.78
C LEU A 112 1.09 5.98 -17.12
N ARG A 113 0.68 7.02 -16.39
CA ARG A 113 1.23 8.39 -16.52
C ARG A 113 2.49 8.65 -15.70
N GLY A 114 2.96 7.67 -14.92
CA GLY A 114 4.13 7.81 -14.05
C GLY A 114 3.92 8.67 -12.80
N ALA A 115 2.67 8.97 -12.42
CA ALA A 115 2.32 9.74 -11.23
C ALA A 115 2.25 8.86 -9.96
N VAL A 116 2.20 7.55 -10.12
CA VAL A 116 2.26 6.53 -9.07
C VAL A 116 3.25 5.47 -9.54
N ASP A 117 4.13 5.03 -8.67
CA ASP A 117 5.16 4.03 -8.94
C ASP A 117 4.69 2.62 -8.58
N VAL A 118 4.09 2.47 -7.41
CA VAL A 118 3.64 1.19 -6.86
C VAL A 118 2.20 1.35 -6.37
N ASP A 119 1.38 0.35 -6.66
CA ASP A 119 0.05 0.19 -6.09
C ASP A 119 0.06 -0.91 -5.02
N GLY A 120 -0.46 -0.62 -3.84
CA GLY A 120 -0.75 -1.59 -2.79
C GLY A 120 -2.23 -1.92 -2.78
N GLY A 121 -2.64 -2.86 -3.62
CA GLY A 121 -4.04 -3.20 -3.87
C GLY A 121 -4.30 -4.70 -4.05
N GLY A 122 -5.54 -5.02 -4.42
CA GLY A 122 -5.98 -6.39 -4.58
C GLY A 122 -5.37 -7.10 -5.80
N TYR A 123 -4.95 -8.34 -5.65
CA TYR A 123 -4.44 -9.16 -6.75
C TYR A 123 -5.42 -9.25 -7.92
N VAL A 124 -6.71 -9.30 -7.64
CA VAL A 124 -7.80 -9.31 -8.63
C VAL A 124 -7.67 -8.14 -9.61
N THR A 125 -7.34 -6.94 -9.13
CA THR A 125 -7.17 -5.74 -9.98
C THR A 125 -5.98 -5.90 -10.93
N TYR A 126 -4.86 -6.46 -10.47
CA TYR A 126 -3.67 -6.66 -11.31
C TYR A 126 -3.90 -7.72 -12.36
N ILE A 127 -4.54 -8.83 -11.98
CA ILE A 127 -4.94 -9.92 -12.88
C ILE A 127 -5.90 -9.40 -13.95
N ALA A 128 -6.92 -8.61 -13.55
CA ALA A 128 -7.88 -8.02 -14.49
C ALA A 128 -7.22 -7.09 -15.51
N ALA A 129 -6.31 -6.22 -15.06
CA ALA A 129 -5.60 -5.27 -15.92
C ALA A 129 -4.69 -6.01 -16.94
N ASP A 130 -4.01 -7.05 -16.51
CA ASP A 130 -3.15 -7.86 -17.37
C ASP A 130 -3.98 -8.72 -18.37
N ALA A 131 -5.01 -9.42 -17.88
CA ALA A 131 -5.90 -10.25 -18.70
C ALA A 131 -6.66 -9.45 -19.76
N ALA A 132 -7.04 -8.21 -19.44
CA ALA A 132 -7.68 -7.28 -20.38
C ALA A 132 -6.68 -6.62 -21.34
N GLY A 133 -5.39 -6.88 -21.23
CA GLY A 133 -4.35 -6.26 -22.06
C GLY A 133 -4.17 -4.76 -21.83
N ILE A 134 -4.68 -4.21 -20.71
CA ILE A 134 -4.55 -2.78 -20.38
C ILE A 134 -3.08 -2.46 -20.08
N THR A 135 -2.42 -3.29 -19.27
CA THR A 135 -1.01 -3.16 -18.93
C THR A 135 -0.48 -4.47 -18.34
N LYS A 136 0.83 -4.65 -18.40
CA LYS A 136 1.52 -5.76 -17.74
C LYS A 136 1.98 -5.35 -16.35
N MET A 137 1.56 -6.09 -15.34
CA MET A 137 1.88 -5.85 -13.95
C MET A 137 2.95 -6.81 -13.44
N ARG A 138 3.73 -6.37 -12.47
CA ARG A 138 4.68 -7.18 -11.71
C ARG A 138 4.36 -7.04 -10.23
N ILE A 139 4.08 -8.14 -9.56
CA ILE A 139 3.95 -8.21 -8.10
C ILE A 139 5.36 -8.15 -7.50
N LEU A 140 5.62 -7.15 -6.68
CA LEU A 140 6.89 -6.91 -6.02
C LEU A 140 6.95 -7.61 -4.66
N ALA A 141 5.85 -7.54 -3.92
CA ALA A 141 5.75 -8.12 -2.59
C ALA A 141 4.32 -8.53 -2.28
N SER A 142 4.14 -9.51 -1.41
CA SER A 142 2.85 -9.80 -0.79
C SER A 142 2.48 -8.67 0.17
N GLY A 143 1.19 -8.41 0.30
CA GLY A 143 0.67 -7.45 1.27
C GLY A 143 -0.01 -8.18 2.43
N PHE A 144 -1.15 -8.80 2.14
CA PHE A 144 -2.06 -9.30 3.15
C PHE A 144 -2.83 -10.54 2.66
N ALA A 145 -3.07 -11.48 3.56
CA ALA A 145 -3.99 -12.58 3.36
C ALA A 145 -5.02 -12.60 4.49
N LEU A 146 -6.22 -13.04 4.16
CA LEU A 146 -7.39 -12.97 5.03
C LEU A 146 -7.20 -13.82 6.29
N GLY A 147 -7.62 -13.28 7.41
CA GLY A 147 -7.88 -13.99 8.65
C GLY A 147 -9.37 -13.95 8.97
N PRO A 148 -9.85 -14.73 9.93
CA PRO A 148 -11.26 -14.73 10.29
C PRO A 148 -11.77 -13.35 10.68
N HIS A 149 -12.97 -12.99 10.22
CA HIS A 149 -13.67 -11.74 10.55
C HIS A 149 -13.01 -10.44 10.09
N VAL A 150 -12.05 -10.49 9.18
CA VAL A 150 -11.42 -9.28 8.58
C VAL A 150 -12.35 -8.64 7.55
N ASN A 151 -13.06 -9.48 6.79
CA ASN A 151 -14.06 -9.04 5.81
C ASN A 151 -15.43 -9.60 6.15
N GLU A 152 -16.40 -8.72 6.23
CA GLU A 152 -17.75 -9.07 6.62
C GLU A 152 -18.80 -8.50 5.64
N ILE A 153 -19.93 -9.14 5.58
CA ILE A 153 -21.14 -8.49 5.11
C ILE A 153 -21.85 -7.88 6.33
N ILE A 154 -21.95 -6.55 6.31
CA ILE A 154 -22.59 -5.76 7.37
C ILE A 154 -24.01 -5.37 6.95
N THR A 155 -24.94 -5.40 7.88
CA THR A 155 -26.31 -4.92 7.66
C THR A 155 -26.84 -4.15 8.87
N LYS A 156 -27.93 -3.41 8.66
CA LYS A 156 -28.61 -2.66 9.72
C LYS A 156 -29.36 -3.63 10.64
N ALA A 157 -29.15 -3.55 11.94
CA ALA A 157 -29.83 -4.43 12.91
C ALA A 157 -31.37 -4.38 12.82
N SER A 158 -31.92 -3.21 12.44
CA SER A 158 -33.38 -3.05 12.22
C SER A 158 -33.86 -3.53 10.85
N ALA A 159 -32.96 -3.87 9.92
CA ALA A 159 -33.36 -4.50 8.65
C ALA A 159 -33.87 -5.91 8.91
N ARG A 160 -34.80 -6.35 8.08
CA ARG A 160 -35.34 -7.74 8.14
C ARG A 160 -34.40 -8.67 7.33
N ILE A 161 -33.09 -8.55 7.53
CA ILE A 161 -32.05 -9.34 6.90
C ILE A 161 -31.37 -10.11 8.01
N ARG A 162 -31.47 -11.44 7.98
CA ARG A 162 -30.95 -12.34 9.01
C ARG A 162 -29.99 -13.39 8.44
N THR A 163 -30.08 -13.62 7.16
CA THR A 163 -29.26 -14.59 6.43
C THR A 163 -28.82 -14.02 5.10
N LEU A 164 -27.80 -14.60 4.49
CA LEU A 164 -27.38 -14.26 3.13
C LEU A 164 -28.52 -14.48 2.11
N GLY A 165 -29.46 -15.42 2.40
CA GLY A 165 -30.63 -15.66 1.56
C GLY A 165 -31.55 -14.45 1.41
N ASP A 166 -31.62 -13.60 2.43
CA ASP A 166 -32.43 -12.38 2.42
C ASP A 166 -31.87 -11.26 1.53
N LEU A 167 -30.65 -11.43 1.04
CA LEU A 167 -29.99 -10.48 0.12
C LEU A 167 -30.39 -10.65 -1.34
N LYS A 168 -31.16 -11.68 -1.68
CA LYS A 168 -31.67 -11.87 -3.04
C LYS A 168 -32.46 -10.64 -3.49
N ALA A 169 -32.19 -10.15 -4.70
CA ALA A 169 -32.72 -8.93 -5.30
C ALA A 169 -32.47 -7.64 -4.49
N LYS A 170 -31.46 -7.63 -3.61
CA LYS A 170 -31.05 -6.46 -2.84
C LYS A 170 -29.80 -5.80 -3.43
N THR A 171 -29.58 -4.55 -3.04
CA THR A 171 -28.36 -3.82 -3.33
C THR A 171 -27.37 -4.00 -2.20
N ILE A 172 -26.16 -4.47 -2.55
CA ILE A 172 -25.03 -4.66 -1.64
C ILE A 172 -23.92 -3.70 -2.09
N ALA A 173 -23.43 -2.88 -1.18
CA ALA A 173 -22.28 -2.02 -1.48
C ALA A 173 -20.97 -2.82 -1.45
N VAL A 174 -20.07 -2.50 -2.39
CA VAL A 174 -18.70 -2.99 -2.43
C VAL A 174 -17.79 -1.80 -2.77
N ASN A 175 -16.52 -1.83 -2.34
CA ASN A 175 -15.61 -0.71 -2.62
C ASN A 175 -15.24 -0.58 -4.09
N GLN A 176 -15.36 -1.67 -4.86
CA GLN A 176 -15.04 -1.72 -6.28
C GLN A 176 -15.85 -2.81 -6.97
N LEU A 177 -16.52 -2.47 -8.08
CA LEU A 177 -17.11 -3.49 -8.97
C LEU A 177 -15.97 -4.26 -9.66
N GLY A 178 -16.10 -5.60 -9.70
CA GLY A 178 -15.04 -6.46 -10.25
C GLY A 178 -13.76 -6.46 -9.41
N GLY A 179 -13.83 -6.05 -8.14
CA GLY A 179 -12.76 -6.18 -7.15
C GLY A 179 -12.96 -7.43 -6.28
N VAL A 180 -11.97 -7.74 -5.47
CA VAL A 180 -11.98 -8.91 -4.59
C VAL A 180 -13.21 -8.94 -3.65
N GLY A 181 -13.65 -7.79 -3.12
CA GLY A 181 -14.85 -7.72 -2.29
C GLY A 181 -16.11 -8.21 -3.00
N ALA A 182 -16.24 -7.94 -4.31
CA ALA A 182 -17.34 -8.47 -5.11
C ALA A 182 -17.27 -10.00 -5.23
N ASP A 183 -16.07 -10.54 -5.43
CA ASP A 183 -15.85 -11.99 -5.53
C ASP A 183 -16.14 -12.71 -4.20
N LEU A 184 -15.69 -12.13 -3.09
CA LEU A 184 -15.97 -12.65 -1.75
C LEU A 184 -17.49 -12.66 -1.46
N VAL A 185 -18.18 -11.56 -1.78
CA VAL A 185 -19.65 -11.49 -1.66
C VAL A 185 -20.33 -12.56 -2.51
N TYR A 186 -19.92 -12.74 -3.77
CA TYR A 186 -20.48 -13.77 -4.64
C TYR A 186 -20.18 -15.18 -4.11
N SER A 187 -18.97 -15.40 -3.56
CA SER A 187 -18.60 -16.68 -2.95
C SER A 187 -19.52 -17.03 -1.77
N ALA A 188 -19.76 -16.07 -0.89
CA ALA A 188 -20.65 -16.27 0.24
C ALA A 188 -22.10 -16.49 -0.20
N LEU A 189 -22.61 -15.73 -1.15
CA LEU A 189 -23.98 -15.86 -1.67
C LEU A 189 -24.19 -17.20 -2.40
N ALA A 190 -23.18 -17.73 -3.05
CA ALA A 190 -23.25 -19.02 -3.73
C ALA A 190 -23.56 -20.17 -2.77
N SER A 191 -23.14 -20.11 -1.51
CA SER A 191 -23.47 -21.10 -0.47
C SER A 191 -24.97 -21.15 -0.14
N TYR A 192 -25.71 -20.08 -0.50
CA TYR A 192 -27.17 -19.99 -0.41
C TYR A 192 -27.86 -20.16 -1.77
N GLY A 193 -27.15 -20.62 -2.79
CA GLY A 193 -27.68 -20.81 -4.14
C GLY A 193 -28.05 -19.50 -4.86
N ILE A 194 -27.46 -18.38 -4.44
CA ILE A 194 -27.68 -17.07 -5.05
C ILE A 194 -26.55 -16.79 -6.02
N SER A 195 -26.90 -16.62 -7.30
CA SER A 195 -25.93 -16.26 -8.36
C SER A 195 -25.70 -14.75 -8.43
N PRO A 196 -24.60 -14.29 -9.04
CA PRO A 196 -24.32 -12.87 -9.24
C PRO A 196 -25.47 -12.08 -9.89
N ALA A 197 -26.19 -12.70 -10.83
CA ALA A 197 -27.33 -12.08 -11.51
C ALA A 197 -28.56 -11.81 -10.61
N GLN A 198 -28.57 -12.36 -9.41
CA GLN A 198 -29.70 -12.25 -8.48
C GLN A 198 -29.50 -11.18 -7.39
N VAL A 199 -28.41 -10.43 -7.44
CA VAL A 199 -28.13 -9.31 -6.54
C VAL A 199 -27.65 -8.10 -7.32
N HIS A 200 -27.69 -6.92 -6.72
CA HIS A 200 -27.18 -5.68 -7.31
C HIS A 200 -25.98 -5.22 -6.51
N LEU A 201 -24.79 -5.17 -7.11
CA LEU A 201 -23.64 -4.56 -6.48
C LEU A 201 -23.57 -3.07 -6.83
N ALA A 202 -23.27 -2.22 -5.83
CA ALA A 202 -23.05 -0.79 -5.99
C ALA A 202 -21.64 -0.42 -5.50
N ALA A 203 -20.87 0.27 -6.33
CA ALA A 203 -19.55 0.77 -5.91
C ALA A 203 -19.70 1.97 -4.99
N MET A 204 -19.04 1.92 -3.82
CA MET A 204 -19.06 2.98 -2.80
C MET A 204 -17.78 2.90 -1.97
N ALA A 205 -17.21 4.06 -1.57
CA ALA A 205 -16.06 4.05 -0.67
C ALA A 205 -16.47 3.56 0.73
N PHE A 206 -15.62 2.80 1.40
CA PHE A 206 -15.91 2.24 2.73
C PHE A 206 -16.46 3.29 3.72
N PRO A 207 -15.87 4.50 3.89
CA PRO A 207 -16.41 5.48 4.83
C PRO A 207 -17.82 6.01 4.51
N GLU A 208 -18.32 5.78 3.29
CA GLU A 208 -19.66 6.23 2.86
C GLU A 208 -20.75 5.18 3.13
N MET A 209 -20.35 3.91 3.27
CA MET A 209 -21.29 2.77 3.39
C MET A 209 -22.15 2.84 4.66
N PRO A 210 -21.63 3.21 5.85
CA PRO A 210 -22.45 3.34 7.06
C PRO A 210 -23.61 4.32 6.89
N ALA A 211 -23.39 5.47 6.28
CA ALA A 211 -24.45 6.45 6.03
C ALA A 211 -25.48 5.94 5.03
N ALA A 212 -25.06 5.21 4.00
CA ALA A 212 -25.95 4.60 3.01
C ALA A 212 -26.81 3.46 3.63
N LEU A 213 -26.21 2.63 4.51
CA LEU A 213 -26.94 1.61 5.29
C LEU A 213 -27.97 2.24 6.23
N ALA A 214 -27.57 3.28 6.99
CA ALA A 214 -28.46 3.98 7.89
C ALA A 214 -29.67 4.58 7.16
N ALA A 215 -29.44 5.14 5.98
CA ALA A 215 -30.48 5.72 5.13
C ALA A 215 -31.32 4.69 4.36
N GLY A 216 -30.97 3.40 4.42
CA GLY A 216 -31.66 2.33 3.68
C GLY A 216 -31.46 2.39 2.15
N LYS A 217 -30.42 3.09 1.67
CA LYS A 217 -30.06 3.15 0.24
C LYS A 217 -29.48 1.84 -0.26
N ILE A 218 -28.84 1.10 0.64
CA ILE A 218 -28.29 -0.24 0.42
C ILE A 218 -28.82 -1.17 1.52
N ALA A 219 -28.92 -2.44 1.21
CA ALA A 219 -29.42 -3.45 2.14
C ALA A 219 -28.29 -4.04 3.00
N ALA A 220 -27.11 -4.15 2.43
CA ALA A 220 -25.89 -4.64 3.07
C ALA A 220 -24.66 -3.95 2.47
N ALA A 221 -23.55 -4.05 3.16
CA ALA A 221 -22.25 -3.58 2.70
C ALA A 221 -21.18 -4.65 2.93
N TYR A 222 -20.29 -4.80 1.96
CA TYR A 222 -19.00 -5.45 2.15
C TYR A 222 -18.07 -4.47 2.84
N GLU A 223 -17.61 -4.82 4.00
CA GLU A 223 -16.61 -4.03 4.73
C GLU A 223 -15.37 -4.88 5.03
N THR A 224 -14.25 -4.21 5.18
CA THR A 224 -12.97 -4.78 5.66
C THR A 224 -12.53 -4.04 6.90
N GLU A 225 -11.64 -4.63 7.71
CA GLU A 225 -11.10 -3.90 8.87
C GLU A 225 -10.28 -2.65 8.45
N PRO A 226 -10.40 -1.55 9.17
CA PRO A 226 -11.10 -1.33 10.46
C PRO A 226 -12.60 -1.00 10.33
N PHE A 227 -13.14 -0.89 9.13
CA PHE A 227 -14.51 -0.42 8.88
C PHE A 227 -15.56 -1.39 9.41
N VAL A 228 -15.27 -2.70 9.50
CA VAL A 228 -16.13 -3.70 10.17
C VAL A 228 -16.32 -3.32 11.63
N THR A 229 -15.23 -3.18 12.37
CA THR A 229 -15.27 -2.81 13.79
C THR A 229 -15.92 -1.44 14.01
N GLU A 230 -15.62 -0.44 13.17
CA GLU A 230 -16.27 0.88 13.22
C GLU A 230 -17.79 0.77 13.00
N ALA A 231 -18.23 0.01 11.98
CA ALA A 231 -19.64 -0.19 11.67
C ALA A 231 -20.40 -0.80 12.83
N VAL A 232 -19.83 -1.79 13.50
CA VAL A 232 -20.44 -2.46 14.65
C VAL A 232 -20.41 -1.57 15.90
N LYS A 233 -19.27 -0.97 16.24
CA LYS A 233 -19.08 -0.25 17.52
C LYS A 233 -19.69 1.15 17.51
N GLU A 234 -19.59 1.86 16.38
CA GLU A 234 -19.99 3.28 16.33
C GLU A 234 -21.40 3.44 15.75
N TYR A 235 -21.81 2.56 14.81
CA TYR A 235 -23.13 2.66 14.17
C TYR A 235 -24.13 1.61 14.66
N GLY A 236 -23.71 0.61 15.46
CA GLY A 236 -24.56 -0.45 15.96
C GLY A 236 -25.12 -1.36 14.85
N PHE A 237 -24.38 -1.51 13.76
CA PHE A 237 -24.71 -2.45 12.71
C PHE A 237 -24.34 -3.87 13.13
N GLN A 238 -24.83 -4.85 12.41
CA GLN A 238 -24.56 -6.26 12.68
C GLN A 238 -23.80 -6.91 11.54
N GLU A 239 -22.88 -7.77 11.91
CA GLU A 239 -22.22 -8.70 11.00
C GLU A 239 -23.26 -9.75 10.57
N LEU A 240 -23.41 -9.93 9.26
CA LEU A 240 -24.32 -10.91 8.68
C LEU A 240 -23.58 -12.18 8.29
N ALA A 241 -22.36 -12.05 7.78
CA ALA A 241 -21.54 -13.18 7.36
C ALA A 241 -20.07 -12.84 7.32
N ASP A 242 -19.24 -13.72 7.90
CA ASP A 242 -17.80 -13.76 7.72
C ASP A 242 -17.45 -14.25 6.29
N LEU A 243 -16.73 -13.44 5.55
CA LEU A 243 -16.32 -13.73 4.17
C LEU A 243 -14.97 -14.43 4.07
N ASP A 244 -14.30 -14.63 5.20
CA ASP A 244 -12.92 -15.11 5.30
C ASP A 244 -12.88 -16.59 5.74
N SER A 245 -13.99 -17.30 5.57
CA SER A 245 -14.14 -18.70 5.98
C SER A 245 -14.38 -19.65 4.79
N GLY A 246 -14.21 -20.93 5.00
CA GLY A 246 -14.44 -21.96 3.98
C GLY A 246 -13.46 -21.84 2.80
N SER A 247 -13.96 -21.68 1.58
CA SER A 247 -13.15 -21.58 0.35
C SER A 247 -12.30 -20.31 0.29
N THR A 248 -12.63 -19.31 1.07
CA THR A 248 -11.93 -18.01 1.14
C THR A 248 -11.05 -17.86 2.39
N GLY A 249 -10.95 -18.88 3.24
CA GLY A 249 -9.99 -18.91 4.35
C GLY A 249 -8.53 -18.77 3.84
N ASP A 250 -7.71 -18.00 4.53
CA ASP A 250 -6.32 -17.66 4.15
C ASP A 250 -6.20 -17.17 2.69
N PHE A 251 -7.23 -16.47 2.20
CA PHE A 251 -7.23 -16.01 0.82
C PHE A 251 -6.22 -14.88 0.62
N PRO A 252 -5.37 -14.93 -0.43
CA PRO A 252 -4.43 -13.88 -0.75
C PRO A 252 -5.20 -12.64 -1.24
N LEU A 253 -5.26 -11.61 -0.42
CA LEU A 253 -6.09 -10.44 -0.70
C LEU A 253 -5.35 -9.38 -1.50
N THR A 254 -4.20 -8.92 -0.96
CA THR A 254 -3.47 -7.79 -1.52
C THR A 254 -1.99 -8.07 -1.68
N GLY A 255 -1.37 -7.28 -2.54
CA GLY A 255 0.06 -7.20 -2.72
C GLY A 255 0.46 -5.85 -3.27
N TYR A 256 1.75 -5.65 -3.42
CA TYR A 256 2.32 -4.44 -4.02
C TYR A 256 2.76 -4.75 -5.43
N ALA A 257 2.28 -3.98 -6.39
CA ALA A 257 2.60 -4.18 -7.80
C ALA A 257 3.04 -2.89 -8.49
N ALA A 258 3.89 -3.05 -9.51
CA ALA A 258 4.32 -1.99 -10.38
C ALA A 258 4.16 -2.43 -11.85
N LEU A 259 4.30 -1.49 -12.79
CA LEU A 259 4.33 -1.83 -14.22
C LEU A 259 5.61 -2.63 -14.52
N VAL A 260 5.51 -3.65 -15.38
CA VAL A 260 6.70 -4.41 -15.84
C VAL A 260 7.77 -3.48 -16.42
N SER A 261 7.37 -2.47 -17.20
CA SER A 261 8.30 -1.47 -17.74
C SER A 261 9.01 -0.63 -16.66
N TRP A 262 8.32 -0.34 -15.55
CA TRP A 262 8.89 0.36 -14.41
C TRP A 262 9.93 -0.51 -13.69
N VAL A 263 9.60 -1.78 -13.47
CA VAL A 263 10.53 -2.75 -12.83
C VAL A 263 11.79 -2.94 -13.67
N ALA A 264 11.63 -3.10 -14.99
CA ALA A 264 12.76 -3.21 -15.92
C ALA A 264 13.66 -1.95 -15.89
N ARG A 265 13.08 -0.78 -15.71
CA ARG A 265 13.81 0.49 -15.64
C ARG A 265 14.50 0.72 -14.29
N TYR A 266 13.92 0.21 -13.18
CA TYR A 266 14.37 0.48 -11.82
C TYR A 266 14.51 -0.79 -10.97
N PRO A 267 15.28 -1.80 -11.41
CA PRO A 267 15.33 -3.12 -10.78
C PRO A 267 15.88 -3.08 -9.34
N ARG A 268 16.88 -2.23 -9.05
CA ARG A 268 17.41 -2.11 -7.68
C ARG A 268 16.44 -1.40 -6.75
N THR A 269 15.68 -0.44 -7.28
CA THR A 269 14.60 0.25 -6.55
C THR A 269 13.49 -0.74 -6.21
N ALA A 270 13.04 -1.55 -7.16
CA ALA A 270 12.05 -2.61 -6.95
C ALA A 270 12.50 -3.58 -5.86
N ALA A 271 13.73 -4.12 -5.97
CA ALA A 271 14.28 -5.03 -4.98
C ALA A 271 14.44 -4.40 -3.59
N ALA A 272 14.79 -3.10 -3.50
CA ALA A 272 14.88 -2.37 -2.24
C ALA A 272 13.50 -2.20 -1.60
N PHE A 273 12.48 -1.85 -2.41
CA PHE A 273 11.10 -1.74 -1.97
C PHE A 273 10.56 -3.07 -1.43
N THR A 274 10.74 -4.16 -2.20
CA THR A 274 10.35 -5.52 -1.79
C THR A 274 10.92 -5.88 -0.43
N ARG A 275 12.23 -5.74 -0.23
CA ARG A 275 12.87 -6.04 1.07
C ARG A 275 12.31 -5.22 2.23
N ALA A 276 11.99 -3.95 2.01
CA ALA A 276 11.43 -3.10 3.07
C ALA A 276 10.00 -3.54 3.45
N ILE A 277 9.17 -3.91 2.47
CA ILE A 277 7.83 -4.44 2.70
C ILE A 277 7.88 -5.79 3.43
N GLU A 278 8.72 -6.73 2.98
CA GLU A 278 8.87 -8.04 3.62
C GLU A 278 9.27 -7.92 5.09
N GLN A 279 10.18 -6.99 5.41
CA GLN A 279 10.55 -6.69 6.80
C GLN A 279 9.38 -6.06 7.57
N GLY A 280 8.62 -5.15 6.95
CA GLY A 280 7.41 -4.57 7.55
C GLY A 280 6.36 -5.63 7.86
N ASN A 281 6.11 -6.55 6.92
CA ASN A 281 5.20 -7.68 7.08
C ASN A 281 5.68 -8.64 8.19
N ALA A 282 6.98 -8.94 8.25
CA ALA A 282 7.54 -9.76 9.32
C ALA A 282 7.29 -9.15 10.72
N ILE A 283 7.41 -7.84 10.84
CA ILE A 283 7.11 -7.13 12.10
C ILE A 283 5.60 -7.17 12.38
N ALA A 284 4.75 -6.94 11.37
CA ALA A 284 3.30 -7.03 11.50
C ALA A 284 2.86 -8.40 12.03
N SER A 285 3.43 -9.48 11.47
CA SER A 285 3.11 -10.86 11.85
C SER A 285 3.60 -11.27 13.24
N THR A 286 4.61 -10.59 13.78
CA THR A 286 5.25 -11.01 15.06
C THR A 286 4.93 -10.10 16.23
N SER A 287 4.32 -8.93 16.01
CA SER A 287 4.05 -7.96 17.06
C SER A 287 2.71 -7.25 16.90
N LEU A 288 1.69 -7.83 17.52
CA LEU A 288 0.34 -7.24 17.55
C LEU A 288 0.36 -5.81 18.12
N ALA A 289 1.17 -5.54 19.14
CA ALA A 289 1.26 -4.20 19.72
C ALA A 289 1.80 -3.16 18.72
N VAL A 290 2.81 -3.53 17.92
CA VAL A 290 3.32 -2.64 16.85
C VAL A 290 2.29 -2.46 15.75
N LEU A 291 1.62 -3.54 15.36
CA LEU A 291 0.54 -3.50 14.38
C LEU A 291 -0.56 -2.52 14.81
N GLN A 292 -1.12 -2.70 15.99
CA GLN A 292 -2.18 -1.85 16.55
C GLN A 292 -1.73 -0.39 16.69
N GLN A 293 -0.52 -0.15 17.19
CA GLN A 293 0.03 1.22 17.34
C GLN A 293 0.13 1.93 15.99
N VAL A 294 0.65 1.24 14.97
CA VAL A 294 0.85 1.83 13.64
C VAL A 294 -0.49 2.06 12.94
N LEU A 295 -1.40 1.09 13.00
CA LEU A 295 -2.74 1.26 12.42
C LEU A 295 -3.52 2.39 13.09
N ALA A 296 -3.47 2.50 14.43
CA ALA A 296 -4.10 3.61 15.14
C ALA A 296 -3.58 4.97 14.67
N GLY A 297 -2.26 5.10 14.48
CA GLY A 297 -1.64 6.34 14.00
C GLY A 297 -1.94 6.64 12.53
N ASP A 298 -1.72 5.68 11.64
CA ASP A 298 -1.79 5.87 10.19
C ASP A 298 -3.24 5.93 9.66
N LEU A 299 -4.15 5.15 10.25
CA LEU A 299 -5.57 5.16 9.91
C LEU A 299 -6.38 6.10 10.82
N ARG A 300 -5.74 6.75 11.80
CA ARG A 300 -6.38 7.64 12.77
C ARG A 300 -7.50 6.98 13.57
N LEU A 301 -7.32 5.70 13.90
CA LEU A 301 -8.31 4.93 14.64
C LEU A 301 -8.30 5.30 16.12
N SER A 302 -9.48 5.22 16.74
CA SER A 302 -9.54 5.26 18.19
C SER A 302 -8.82 4.04 18.79
N PRO A 303 -8.19 4.15 19.96
CA PRO A 303 -7.56 3.01 20.62
C PRO A 303 -8.52 1.82 20.83
N ASN A 304 -9.81 2.11 21.06
CA ASN A 304 -10.84 1.10 21.24
C ASN A 304 -11.08 0.28 19.97
N ILE A 305 -11.04 0.91 18.79
CA ILE A 305 -11.15 0.20 17.50
C ILE A 305 -9.89 -0.61 17.26
N ALA A 306 -8.71 0.02 17.31
CA ALA A 306 -7.44 -0.63 17.03
C ALA A 306 -7.14 -1.84 17.93
N SER A 307 -7.68 -1.87 19.16
CA SER A 307 -7.43 -2.96 20.11
C SER A 307 -8.32 -4.19 19.93
N VAL A 308 -9.46 -4.06 19.21
CA VAL A 308 -10.45 -5.13 19.08
C VAL A 308 -10.72 -5.57 17.64
N MET A 309 -10.22 -4.82 16.66
CA MET A 309 -10.37 -5.19 15.25
C MET A 309 -9.74 -6.57 14.98
N ALA A 310 -10.37 -7.33 14.11
CA ALA A 310 -9.80 -8.58 13.61
C ALA A 310 -8.55 -8.31 12.78
N THR A 311 -7.68 -9.29 12.67
CA THR A 311 -6.47 -9.17 11.86
C THR A 311 -6.23 -10.41 11.01
N GLY A 312 -5.74 -10.19 9.79
CA GLY A 312 -5.28 -11.27 8.93
C GLY A 312 -3.78 -11.55 9.08
N THR A 313 -3.20 -12.11 8.05
CA THR A 313 -1.78 -12.45 8.01
C THR A 313 -1.00 -11.59 7.02
N PHE A 314 0.29 -11.39 7.30
CA PHE A 314 1.19 -10.56 6.49
C PHE A 314 2.31 -11.44 5.90
N PRO A 315 2.09 -12.07 4.73
CA PRO A 315 3.10 -12.95 4.13
C PRO A 315 4.38 -12.19 3.78
N THR A 316 5.53 -12.82 4.02
CA THR A 316 6.86 -12.23 3.72
C THR A 316 7.39 -12.59 2.35
N SER A 317 6.61 -13.33 1.54
CA SER A 317 6.95 -13.65 0.16
C SER A 317 5.70 -13.75 -0.69
N ALA A 318 5.79 -13.39 -1.96
CA ALA A 318 4.72 -13.59 -2.92
C ALA A 318 4.74 -15.04 -3.41
N ASN A 319 3.66 -15.79 -3.17
CA ASN A 319 3.53 -17.18 -3.56
C ASN A 319 2.55 -17.29 -4.75
N PRO A 320 3.02 -17.67 -5.96
CA PRO A 320 2.16 -17.75 -7.13
C PRO A 320 1.04 -18.81 -6.99
N VAL A 321 1.25 -19.89 -6.23
CA VAL A 321 0.21 -20.89 -5.99
C VAL A 321 -0.93 -20.31 -5.17
N GLN A 322 -0.62 -19.53 -4.15
CA GLN A 322 -1.66 -18.84 -3.37
C GLN A 322 -2.36 -17.77 -4.20
N ILE A 323 -1.61 -16.94 -4.93
CA ILE A 323 -2.17 -15.86 -5.74
C ILE A 323 -3.03 -16.41 -6.89
N GLN A 324 -2.76 -17.64 -7.39
CA GLN A 324 -3.59 -18.29 -8.40
C GLN A 324 -5.05 -18.44 -7.94
N ARG A 325 -5.30 -18.60 -6.65
CA ARG A 325 -6.67 -18.67 -6.10
C ARG A 325 -7.50 -17.44 -6.44
N ALA A 326 -6.86 -16.27 -6.52
CA ALA A 326 -7.56 -15.04 -6.94
C ALA A 326 -8.01 -15.13 -8.40
N ALA A 327 -7.16 -15.60 -9.31
CA ALA A 327 -7.54 -15.79 -10.72
C ALA A 327 -8.61 -16.87 -10.89
N ASP A 328 -8.52 -17.94 -10.10
CA ASP A 328 -9.50 -19.03 -10.16
C ASP A 328 -10.88 -18.56 -9.66
N LEU A 329 -10.93 -17.73 -8.61
CA LEU A 329 -12.15 -17.11 -8.12
C LEU A 329 -12.76 -16.15 -9.15
N MET A 330 -11.96 -15.31 -9.79
CA MET A 330 -12.37 -14.44 -10.88
C MET A 330 -12.97 -15.21 -12.06
N LEU A 331 -12.38 -16.35 -12.41
CA LEU A 331 -12.91 -17.23 -13.45
C LEU A 331 -14.26 -17.84 -13.05
N GLN A 332 -14.36 -18.30 -11.81
CA GLN A 332 -15.58 -18.89 -11.26
C GLN A 332 -16.77 -17.93 -11.33
N TYR A 333 -16.54 -16.62 -11.03
CA TYR A 333 -17.60 -15.61 -11.03
C TYR A 333 -17.68 -14.77 -12.33
N GLY A 334 -17.00 -15.23 -13.39
CA GLY A 334 -17.16 -14.68 -14.73
C GLY A 334 -16.43 -13.35 -14.99
N GLN A 335 -15.54 -12.93 -14.09
CA GLN A 335 -14.68 -11.76 -14.31
C GLN A 335 -13.55 -12.07 -15.31
N LEU A 336 -13.10 -13.31 -15.37
CA LEU A 336 -12.23 -13.82 -16.42
C LEU A 336 -13.03 -14.71 -17.38
N LYS A 337 -12.75 -14.59 -18.67
CA LYS A 337 -13.35 -15.43 -19.71
C LYS A 337 -12.64 -16.78 -19.88
N GLN A 338 -11.41 -16.87 -19.43
CA GLN A 338 -10.55 -18.04 -19.53
C GLN A 338 -9.57 -18.08 -18.37
N ARG A 339 -8.98 -19.25 -18.14
CA ARG A 339 -7.96 -19.42 -17.11
C ARG A 339 -6.79 -18.45 -17.36
N PHE A 340 -6.36 -17.79 -16.29
CA PHE A 340 -5.21 -16.88 -16.29
C PHE A 340 -4.11 -17.48 -15.40
N ASP A 341 -2.90 -17.60 -15.94
CA ASP A 341 -1.72 -18.01 -15.18
C ASP A 341 -1.09 -16.79 -14.52
N VAL A 342 -1.02 -16.79 -13.19
CA VAL A 342 -0.45 -15.68 -12.43
C VAL A 342 1.07 -15.74 -12.29
N LYS A 343 1.69 -16.87 -12.65
CA LYS A 343 3.13 -17.06 -12.50
C LYS A 343 3.97 -15.95 -13.15
N PRO A 344 3.65 -15.48 -14.37
CA PRO A 344 4.38 -14.37 -14.98
C PRO A 344 4.28 -13.03 -14.22
N LEU A 345 3.23 -12.83 -13.42
CA LEU A 345 3.10 -11.63 -12.59
C LEU A 345 4.06 -11.65 -11.40
N VAL A 346 4.48 -12.83 -10.94
CA VAL A 346 5.27 -13.03 -9.72
C VAL A 346 6.73 -13.28 -10.04
N GLU A 347 7.01 -14.21 -10.96
CA GLU A 347 8.35 -14.77 -11.22
C GLU A 347 8.99 -14.23 -12.51
N GLY A 348 8.32 -13.46 -13.29
CA GLY A 348 8.78 -13.01 -14.62
C GLY A 348 9.89 -11.96 -14.64
#